data_ba08bac16939a1e738eb602e554dd532
#
_entry.id   ba08bac16939a1e738eb602e554dd532
#
_cell.length_a   1.000
_cell.length_b   1.000
_cell.length_c   1.000
_cell.angle_alpha   90.00
_cell.angle_beta   90.00
_cell.angle_gamma   90.00
#
_symmetry.space_group_name_H-M   'P 1'
#
loop_
_entity.id
_entity.type
_entity.pdbx_description
1 polymer ?
#
loop_
_entity_poly.entity_id
_entity_poly.type
_entity_poly.pdbx_seq_one_letter_code
_entity_poly.pdbx_strand_id
1 'polypeptide(L)'
;MVPVLPVVQVGDRLWLKRDDLHVPFSDTQMNGAKTYQCMNLIGSHLQTIRDKYAGTVYSDNFLQSPQGPIVSRVAKEYGLRCIIPVASDTQETALQHRSMQLVRGWGGEVDVVCQMGFALSSRAKQKYGDQYFRVRFGMSTDSPSVLRSVVDPVRQQVQAFDGLPTETMTLVVPVGSGVVFGSLLVGLAQRKIRFKRIVG
;
A
#
# COMPACT_ATOMS: atom_id res chain seq x y z
N MET A 1 -11.43 6.49 -9.00
CA MET A 1 -12.16 5.52 -8.12
C MET A 1 -11.71 4.12 -8.51
N VAL A 2 -11.34 3.28 -7.54
CA VAL A 2 -10.96 1.88 -7.82
C VAL A 2 -12.24 1.09 -8.10
N PRO A 3 -12.32 0.31 -9.20
CA PRO A 3 -13.49 -0.53 -9.45
C PRO A 3 -13.61 -1.61 -8.37
N VAL A 4 -14.83 -2.06 -8.11
CA VAL A 4 -15.06 -3.22 -7.23
C VAL A 4 -14.58 -4.47 -7.97
N LEU A 5 -13.57 -5.12 -7.39
CA LEU A 5 -12.97 -6.31 -7.98
C LEU A 5 -13.77 -7.57 -7.62
N PRO A 6 -13.93 -8.50 -8.56
CA PRO A 6 -14.85 -9.62 -8.37
C PRO A 6 -14.38 -10.61 -7.31
N VAL A 7 -15.34 -11.31 -6.74
CA VAL A 7 -15.14 -12.57 -6.04
C VAL A 7 -15.57 -13.70 -6.98
N VAL A 8 -14.69 -14.61 -7.26
CA VAL A 8 -14.94 -15.73 -8.19
C VAL A 8 -14.88 -17.06 -7.45
N GLN A 9 -15.77 -17.98 -7.83
CA GLN A 9 -15.71 -19.35 -7.34
C GLN A 9 -14.63 -20.12 -8.13
N VAL A 10 -13.68 -20.72 -7.42
CA VAL A 10 -12.56 -21.48 -8.02
C VAL A 10 -12.63 -22.97 -7.69
N GLY A 11 -13.64 -23.38 -6.97
CA GLY A 11 -13.93 -24.76 -6.60
C GLY A 11 -15.25 -24.85 -5.85
N ASP A 12 -15.70 -26.04 -5.48
CA ASP A 12 -17.02 -26.27 -4.87
C ASP A 12 -17.26 -25.45 -3.61
N ARG A 13 -16.20 -25.18 -2.86
CA ARG A 13 -16.26 -24.47 -1.55
C ARG A 13 -15.25 -23.34 -1.43
N LEU A 14 -14.55 -22.99 -2.51
CA LEU A 14 -13.50 -21.98 -2.49
C LEU A 14 -13.87 -20.79 -3.38
N TRP A 15 -13.82 -19.62 -2.79
CA TRP A 15 -14.04 -18.35 -3.45
C TRP A 15 -12.78 -17.49 -3.30
N LEU A 16 -12.41 -16.78 -4.34
CA LEU A 16 -11.23 -15.93 -4.38
C LEU A 16 -11.62 -14.49 -4.70
N LYS A 17 -11.28 -13.58 -3.81
CA LYS A 17 -11.32 -12.14 -4.10
C LYS A 17 -10.12 -11.78 -4.99
N ARG A 18 -10.40 -11.29 -6.19
CA ARG A 18 -9.42 -11.11 -7.26
C ARG A 18 -8.77 -9.72 -7.25
N ASP A 19 -8.11 -9.33 -6.14
CA ASP A 19 -7.37 -8.08 -6.05
C ASP A 19 -6.17 -8.01 -7.02
N ASP A 20 -5.72 -9.15 -7.51
CA ASP A 20 -4.71 -9.30 -8.55
C ASP A 20 -5.15 -8.73 -9.92
N LEU A 21 -6.45 -8.62 -10.16
CA LEU A 21 -6.99 -8.03 -11.39
C LEU A 21 -6.87 -6.49 -11.43
N HIS A 22 -6.54 -5.86 -10.32
CA HIS A 22 -6.24 -4.42 -10.32
C HIS A 22 -4.80 -4.19 -10.77
N VAL A 23 -4.60 -4.06 -12.07
CA VAL A 23 -3.31 -3.74 -12.71
C VAL A 23 -3.41 -2.34 -13.34
N PRO A 24 -3.20 -1.26 -12.56
CA PRO A 24 -3.47 0.10 -13.02
C PRO A 24 -2.42 0.65 -13.98
N PHE A 25 -1.30 -0.04 -14.14
CA PHE A 25 -0.18 0.42 -14.95
C PHE A 25 0.10 -0.55 -16.10
N SER A 26 0.16 -0.03 -17.33
CA SER A 26 0.38 -0.85 -18.53
C SER A 26 1.80 -1.44 -18.64
N ASP A 27 2.76 -0.83 -17.96
CA ASP A 27 4.19 -1.18 -18.01
C ASP A 27 4.63 -2.15 -16.89
N THR A 28 3.71 -2.60 -16.04
CA THR A 28 4.03 -3.50 -14.93
C THR A 28 2.84 -4.32 -14.48
N GLN A 29 3.09 -5.51 -13.95
CA GLN A 29 2.08 -6.38 -13.30
C GLN A 29 1.85 -6.02 -11.83
N MET A 30 2.20 -4.80 -11.43
CA MET A 30 1.97 -4.34 -10.06
C MET A 30 0.47 -4.24 -9.77
N ASN A 31 0.02 -4.96 -8.76
CA ASN A 31 -1.40 -5.16 -8.44
C ASN A 31 -1.65 -5.22 -6.93
N GLY A 32 -2.91 -5.50 -6.58
CA GLY A 32 -3.35 -5.79 -5.21
C GLY A 32 -3.66 -4.55 -4.36
N ALA A 33 -4.10 -4.83 -3.14
CA ALA A 33 -4.65 -3.84 -2.22
C ALA A 33 -3.71 -2.66 -1.94
N LYS A 34 -2.42 -2.90 -1.76
CA LYS A 34 -1.46 -1.82 -1.50
C LYS A 34 -1.30 -0.87 -2.67
N THR A 35 -1.45 -1.35 -3.89
CA THR A 35 -1.35 -0.50 -5.08
C THR A 35 -2.49 0.52 -5.12
N TYR A 36 -3.73 0.08 -4.96
CA TYR A 36 -4.85 1.02 -4.97
C TYR A 36 -4.93 1.89 -3.70
N GLN A 37 -4.47 1.39 -2.54
CA GLN A 37 -4.30 2.23 -1.35
C GLN A 37 -3.31 3.36 -1.59
N CYS A 38 -2.14 3.03 -2.15
CA CYS A 38 -1.10 4.01 -2.44
C CYS A 38 -1.56 5.05 -3.47
N MET A 39 -2.21 4.62 -4.55
CA MET A 39 -2.77 5.52 -5.56
C MET A 39 -3.79 6.48 -4.97
N ASN A 40 -4.71 5.98 -4.13
CA ASN A 40 -5.72 6.81 -3.50
C ASN A 40 -5.10 7.77 -2.48
N LEU A 41 -4.13 7.29 -1.69
CA LEU A 41 -3.41 8.11 -0.72
C LEU A 41 -2.69 9.29 -1.41
N ILE A 42 -1.85 9.01 -2.39
CA ILE A 42 -1.07 10.04 -3.09
C ILE A 42 -2.00 10.94 -3.91
N GLY A 43 -2.94 10.35 -4.65
CA GLY A 43 -3.88 11.11 -5.48
C GLY A 43 -4.77 12.07 -4.68
N SER A 44 -5.29 11.64 -3.53
CA SER A 44 -6.11 12.49 -2.65
C SER A 44 -5.33 13.64 -2.00
N HIS A 45 -4.00 13.53 -1.91
CA HIS A 45 -3.14 14.54 -1.31
C HIS A 45 -2.23 15.23 -2.34
N LEU A 46 -2.45 15.01 -3.63
CA LEU A 46 -1.55 15.43 -4.70
C LEU A 46 -1.25 16.94 -4.67
N GLN A 47 -2.29 17.76 -4.52
CA GLN A 47 -2.11 19.22 -4.44
C GLN A 47 -1.29 19.61 -3.19
N THR A 48 -1.61 19.03 -2.03
CA THR A 48 -0.84 19.26 -0.79
C THR A 48 0.61 18.82 -0.94
N ILE A 49 0.87 17.69 -1.63
CA ILE A 49 2.23 17.20 -1.86
C ILE A 49 3.01 18.18 -2.73
N ARG A 50 2.38 18.73 -3.76
CA ARG A 50 3.01 19.72 -4.64
C ARG A 50 3.29 21.04 -3.92
N ASP A 51 2.32 21.57 -3.20
CA ASP A 51 2.40 22.91 -2.62
C ASP A 51 3.24 22.95 -1.34
N LYS A 52 3.06 21.97 -0.46
CA LYS A 52 3.69 21.97 0.87
C LYS A 52 4.97 21.13 0.93
N TYR A 53 5.10 20.10 0.11
CA TYR A 53 6.18 19.12 0.19
C TYR A 53 7.07 19.10 -1.07
N ALA A 54 7.08 20.19 -1.82
CA ALA A 54 7.87 20.37 -3.04
C ALA A 54 7.73 19.21 -4.05
N GLY A 55 6.53 18.64 -4.17
CA GLY A 55 6.27 17.51 -5.07
C GLY A 55 7.01 16.23 -4.69
N THR A 56 7.41 16.06 -3.43
CA THR A 56 8.24 14.95 -2.99
C THR A 56 7.53 14.07 -1.97
N VAL A 57 7.58 12.75 -2.20
CA VAL A 57 7.14 11.73 -1.26
C VAL A 57 8.33 10.89 -0.78
N TYR A 58 8.27 10.40 0.46
CA TYR A 58 9.20 9.38 0.91
C TYR A 58 8.50 8.24 1.63
N SER A 59 9.06 7.03 1.54
CA SER A 59 8.53 5.84 2.24
C SER A 59 9.67 5.02 2.80
N ASP A 60 9.79 4.96 4.12
CA ASP A 60 10.71 4.07 4.81
C ASP A 60 10.34 2.61 4.49
N ASN A 61 11.30 1.83 4.01
CA ASN A 61 11.02 0.54 3.41
C ASN A 61 12.09 -0.52 3.71
N PHE A 62 11.67 -1.72 4.09
CA PHE A 62 12.58 -2.87 4.13
C PHE A 62 12.91 -3.33 2.71
N LEU A 63 14.14 -3.80 2.49
CA LEU A 63 14.65 -4.18 1.17
C LEU A 63 13.76 -5.18 0.43
N GLN A 64 13.14 -6.13 1.16
CA GLN A 64 12.27 -7.16 0.56
C GLN A 64 10.81 -6.71 0.40
N SER A 65 10.42 -5.57 0.97
CA SER A 65 9.02 -5.13 0.93
C SER A 65 8.62 -4.63 -0.46
N PRO A 66 7.46 -5.00 -0.97
CA PRO A 66 6.94 -4.48 -2.24
C PRO A 66 6.49 -3.02 -2.15
N GLN A 67 6.42 -2.43 -0.96
CA GLN A 67 5.88 -1.08 -0.78
C GLN A 67 6.75 -0.01 -1.44
N GLY A 68 8.08 -0.10 -1.33
CA GLY A 68 9.00 0.86 -1.97
C GLY A 68 8.78 0.94 -3.49
N PRO A 69 8.83 -0.20 -4.22
CA PRO A 69 8.45 -0.25 -5.63
C PRO A 69 7.08 0.34 -5.93
N ILE A 70 6.04 -0.01 -5.15
CA ILE A 70 4.68 0.52 -5.33
C ILE A 70 4.66 2.04 -5.21
N VAL A 71 5.25 2.60 -4.14
CA VAL A 71 5.29 4.05 -3.92
C VAL A 71 6.03 4.75 -5.05
N SER A 72 7.17 4.20 -5.50
CA SER A 72 7.95 4.78 -6.58
C SER A 72 7.20 4.78 -7.91
N ARG A 73 6.50 3.69 -8.24
CA ARG A 73 5.72 3.62 -9.48
C ARG A 73 4.53 4.58 -9.45
N VAL A 74 3.83 4.67 -8.31
CA VAL A 74 2.71 5.61 -8.13
C VAL A 74 3.20 7.05 -8.17
N ALA A 75 4.31 7.37 -7.52
CA ALA A 75 4.91 8.71 -7.57
C ALA A 75 5.25 9.12 -9.01
N LYS A 76 5.86 8.23 -9.78
CA LYS A 76 6.13 8.43 -11.22
C LYS A 76 4.86 8.77 -12.00
N GLU A 77 3.76 8.05 -11.74
CA GLU A 77 2.47 8.30 -12.42
C GLU A 77 1.95 9.73 -12.18
N TYR A 78 2.15 10.25 -10.97
CA TYR A 78 1.72 11.59 -10.61
C TYR A 78 2.77 12.69 -10.85
N GLY A 79 3.91 12.36 -11.46
CA GLY A 79 5.01 13.30 -11.71
C GLY A 79 5.68 13.82 -10.44
N LEU A 80 5.77 12.99 -9.40
CA LEU A 80 6.36 13.32 -8.10
C LEU A 80 7.76 12.73 -7.97
N ARG A 81 8.63 13.41 -7.22
CA ARG A 81 9.88 12.86 -6.73
C ARG A 81 9.60 11.82 -5.64
N CYS A 82 10.33 10.71 -5.66
CA CYS A 82 10.19 9.64 -4.68
C CYS A 82 11.52 9.28 -4.06
N ILE A 83 11.58 9.21 -2.72
CA ILE A 83 12.75 8.78 -1.97
C ILE A 83 12.36 7.54 -1.15
N ILE A 84 13.16 6.49 -1.22
CA ILE A 84 12.97 5.25 -0.46
C ILE A 84 14.13 5.07 0.51
N PRO A 85 13.99 5.57 1.75
CA PRO A 85 14.93 5.28 2.84
C PRO A 85 14.91 3.80 3.17
N VAL A 86 16.11 3.19 3.26
CA VAL A 86 16.28 1.78 3.59
C VAL A 86 17.34 1.57 4.67
N ALA A 87 17.28 0.40 5.30
CA ALA A 87 18.34 -0.11 6.16
C ALA A 87 19.20 -1.10 5.36
N SER A 88 20.50 -0.85 5.28
CA SER A 88 21.50 -1.70 4.62
C SER A 88 22.89 -1.35 5.10
N ASP A 89 23.84 -2.26 4.92
CA ASP A 89 25.26 -1.99 5.25
C ASP A 89 25.83 -0.92 4.33
N THR A 90 25.53 -0.98 3.04
CA THR A 90 26.00 -0.02 2.05
C THR A 90 24.92 0.30 1.02
N GLN A 91 25.10 1.41 0.32
CA GLN A 91 24.27 1.80 -0.83
C GLN A 91 24.33 0.74 -1.95
N GLU A 92 25.50 0.20 -2.19
CA GLU A 92 25.71 -0.82 -3.22
C GLU A 92 24.93 -2.09 -2.90
N THR A 93 25.04 -2.60 -1.66
CA THR A 93 24.27 -3.76 -1.21
C THR A 93 22.77 -3.54 -1.35
N ALA A 94 22.27 -2.37 -0.97
CA ALA A 94 20.86 -2.05 -1.13
C ALA A 94 20.43 -2.11 -2.60
N LEU A 95 21.25 -1.58 -3.51
CA LEU A 95 20.94 -1.52 -4.95
C LEU A 95 21.03 -2.87 -5.67
N GLN A 96 21.66 -3.86 -5.09
CA GLN A 96 21.65 -5.25 -5.60
C GLN A 96 20.27 -5.91 -5.38
N HIS A 97 19.48 -5.40 -4.45
CA HIS A 97 18.18 -5.99 -4.15
C HIS A 97 17.15 -5.67 -5.25
N ARG A 98 16.45 -6.71 -5.74
CA ARG A 98 15.48 -6.57 -6.85
C ARG A 98 14.45 -5.46 -6.62
N SER A 99 13.93 -5.31 -5.41
CA SER A 99 12.95 -4.26 -5.08
C SER A 99 13.55 -2.86 -5.28
N MET A 100 14.82 -2.67 -4.91
CA MET A 100 15.50 -1.38 -5.07
C MET A 100 15.90 -1.09 -6.52
N GLN A 101 16.17 -2.13 -7.30
CA GLN A 101 16.35 -1.99 -8.76
C GLN A 101 15.04 -1.51 -9.43
N LEU A 102 13.89 -2.05 -9.00
CA LEU A 102 12.58 -1.59 -9.47
C LEU A 102 12.31 -0.13 -9.05
N VAL A 103 12.63 0.25 -7.81
CA VAL A 103 12.53 1.65 -7.35
C VAL A 103 13.28 2.57 -8.30
N ARG A 104 14.55 2.27 -8.60
CA ARG A 104 15.37 3.07 -9.54
C ARG A 104 14.84 3.06 -10.95
N GLY A 105 14.37 1.93 -11.45
CA GLY A 105 13.77 1.80 -12.78
C GLY A 105 12.55 2.70 -12.99
N TRP A 106 11.88 3.07 -11.92
CA TRP A 106 10.77 4.04 -11.94
C TRP A 106 11.16 5.45 -11.51
N GLY A 107 12.46 5.73 -11.40
CA GLY A 107 12.97 7.08 -11.08
C GLY A 107 12.96 7.41 -9.58
N GLY A 108 12.74 6.43 -8.71
CA GLY A 108 12.86 6.60 -7.27
C GLY A 108 14.32 6.60 -6.81
N GLU A 109 14.60 7.36 -5.76
CA GLU A 109 15.89 7.45 -5.12
C GLU A 109 15.95 6.45 -3.96
N VAL A 110 16.94 5.57 -3.95
CA VAL A 110 17.22 4.68 -2.81
C VAL A 110 18.24 5.36 -1.92
N ASP A 111 17.97 5.46 -0.63
CA ASP A 111 18.86 6.12 0.32
C ASP A 111 19.07 5.26 1.58
N VAL A 112 20.30 4.85 1.83
CA VAL A 112 20.67 4.09 3.02
C VAL A 112 20.82 5.04 4.20
N VAL A 113 19.87 4.99 5.13
CA VAL A 113 19.81 5.89 6.29
C VAL A 113 20.31 5.25 7.59
N CYS A 114 20.42 3.94 7.63
CA CYS A 114 20.96 3.18 8.76
C CYS A 114 21.29 1.75 8.35
N GLN A 115 22.04 1.04 9.20
CA GLN A 115 22.33 -0.38 9.01
C GLN A 115 21.23 -1.29 9.58
N MET A 116 20.58 -0.87 10.66
CA MET A 116 19.64 -1.72 11.40
C MET A 116 18.18 -1.34 11.12
N GLY A 117 17.39 -2.32 10.71
CA GLY A 117 15.98 -2.13 10.33
C GLY A 117 15.09 -1.53 11.42
N PHE A 118 15.36 -1.78 12.72
CA PHE A 118 14.57 -1.21 13.80
C PHE A 118 14.74 0.33 13.94
N ALA A 119 15.88 0.88 13.49
CA ALA A 119 16.13 2.32 13.48
C ALA A 119 15.62 3.04 12.23
N LEU A 120 15.22 2.30 11.19
CA LEU A 120 14.88 2.83 9.88
C LEU A 120 13.84 3.95 9.94
N SER A 121 12.72 3.71 10.59
CA SER A 121 11.61 4.67 10.63
C SER A 121 11.97 5.97 11.34
N SER A 122 12.73 5.89 12.44
CA SER A 122 13.19 7.06 13.18
C SER A 122 14.27 7.84 12.42
N ARG A 123 15.20 7.15 11.78
CA ARG A 123 16.25 7.79 10.96
C ARG A 123 15.68 8.45 9.71
N ALA A 124 14.77 7.79 9.02
CA ALA A 124 14.06 8.39 7.87
C ALA A 124 13.29 9.64 8.29
N LYS A 125 12.57 9.58 9.42
CA LYS A 125 11.86 10.76 9.96
C LYS A 125 12.82 11.87 10.36
N GLN A 126 13.96 11.56 10.97
CA GLN A 126 14.98 12.55 11.34
C GLN A 126 15.56 13.25 10.10
N LYS A 127 15.80 12.50 9.01
CA LYS A 127 16.43 13.02 7.79
C LYS A 127 15.46 13.82 6.92
N TYR A 128 14.23 13.32 6.75
CA TYR A 128 13.25 13.88 5.82
C TYR A 128 12.10 14.61 6.50
N GLY A 129 11.79 14.24 7.75
CA GLY A 129 10.87 14.90 8.65
C GLY A 129 9.57 15.36 8.00
N ASP A 130 9.29 16.64 8.23
CA ASP A 130 8.11 17.31 7.68
C ASP A 130 8.40 18.05 6.36
N GLN A 131 9.60 17.90 5.80
CA GLN A 131 9.97 18.50 4.51
C GLN A 131 9.26 17.83 3.33
N TYR A 132 9.01 16.50 3.45
CA TYR A 132 8.42 15.69 2.39
C TYR A 132 7.22 14.89 2.90
N PHE A 133 6.31 14.57 1.99
CA PHE A 133 5.12 13.80 2.33
C PHE A 133 5.50 12.35 2.63
N ARG A 134 5.19 11.88 3.83
CA ARG A 134 5.53 10.52 4.26
C ARG A 134 4.44 9.52 3.92
N VAL A 135 4.78 8.51 3.14
CA VAL A 135 4.00 7.27 3.00
C VAL A 135 4.59 6.24 3.96
N ARG A 136 3.99 6.11 5.15
CA ARG A 136 4.53 5.24 6.20
C ARG A 136 4.50 3.77 5.81
N PHE A 137 5.44 3.00 6.36
CA PHE A 137 5.47 1.56 6.15
C PHE A 137 4.13 0.91 6.53
N GLY A 138 3.66 -0.03 5.68
CA GLY A 138 2.37 -0.68 5.85
C GLY A 138 1.16 0.21 5.54
N MET A 139 1.34 1.39 4.95
CA MET A 139 0.29 2.41 4.73
C MET A 139 -0.36 2.88 6.04
N SER A 140 0.32 2.72 7.17
CA SER A 140 -0.18 3.18 8.47
C SER A 140 -0.14 4.71 8.57
N THR A 141 -0.99 5.29 9.43
CA THR A 141 -1.01 6.74 9.66
C THR A 141 -1.69 7.08 10.97
N ASP A 142 -1.27 8.18 11.59
CA ASP A 142 -1.90 8.75 12.79
C ASP A 142 -2.84 9.92 12.43
N SER A 143 -2.84 10.35 11.15
CA SER A 143 -3.70 11.42 10.66
C SER A 143 -5.06 10.88 10.21
N PRO A 144 -6.20 11.34 10.78
CA PRO A 144 -7.53 10.88 10.38
C PRO A 144 -7.87 11.13 8.91
N SER A 145 -7.37 12.23 8.31
CA SER A 145 -7.58 12.52 6.89
C SER A 145 -6.81 11.58 5.98
N VAL A 146 -5.54 11.33 6.32
CA VAL A 146 -4.69 10.37 5.60
C VAL A 146 -5.22 8.95 5.78
N LEU A 147 -5.69 8.59 6.98
CA LEU A 147 -6.27 7.28 7.25
C LEU A 147 -7.46 6.98 6.33
N ARG A 148 -8.36 7.93 6.14
CA ARG A 148 -9.49 7.75 5.22
C ARG A 148 -9.06 7.41 3.80
N SER A 149 -8.05 8.10 3.28
CA SER A 149 -7.56 7.83 1.91
C SER A 149 -6.96 6.43 1.73
N VAL A 150 -6.51 5.80 2.81
CA VAL A 150 -5.98 4.43 2.80
C VAL A 150 -7.06 3.38 3.06
N VAL A 151 -8.01 3.69 3.94
CA VAL A 151 -9.09 2.76 4.35
C VAL A 151 -10.20 2.67 3.31
N ASP A 152 -10.64 3.80 2.76
CA ASP A 152 -11.80 3.87 1.89
C ASP A 152 -11.71 3.00 0.63
N PRO A 153 -10.60 2.93 -0.10
CA PRO A 153 -10.53 2.07 -1.29
C PRO A 153 -10.65 0.58 -0.96
N VAL A 154 -10.15 0.13 0.21
CA VAL A 154 -10.32 -1.26 0.66
C VAL A 154 -11.74 -1.51 1.16
N ARG A 155 -12.27 -0.57 1.94
CA ARG A 155 -13.65 -0.62 2.46
C ARG A 155 -14.68 -0.77 1.34
N GLN A 156 -14.52 -0.06 0.23
CA GLN A 156 -15.40 -0.15 -0.93
C GLN A 156 -15.38 -1.53 -1.58
N GLN A 157 -14.26 -2.25 -1.52
CA GLN A 157 -14.13 -3.59 -2.09
C GLN A 157 -15.04 -4.63 -1.45
N VAL A 158 -15.57 -4.38 -0.25
CA VAL A 158 -16.51 -5.31 0.41
C VAL A 158 -17.83 -5.47 -0.36
N GLN A 159 -18.16 -4.56 -1.27
CA GLN A 159 -19.30 -4.69 -2.16
C GLN A 159 -19.24 -5.98 -3.01
N ALA A 160 -18.05 -6.50 -3.26
CA ALA A 160 -17.87 -7.74 -3.98
C ALA A 160 -18.45 -8.98 -3.27
N PHE A 161 -18.78 -8.87 -1.99
CA PHE A 161 -19.41 -9.94 -1.21
C PHE A 161 -20.94 -9.85 -1.20
N ASP A 162 -21.54 -8.82 -1.80
CA ASP A 162 -22.99 -8.67 -1.85
C ASP A 162 -23.62 -9.87 -2.59
N GLY A 163 -24.64 -10.45 -1.99
CA GLY A 163 -25.36 -11.62 -2.56
C GLY A 163 -24.68 -12.96 -2.34
N LEU A 164 -23.48 -13.01 -1.75
CA LEU A 164 -22.84 -14.27 -1.38
C LEU A 164 -23.38 -14.81 -0.04
N PRO A 165 -23.40 -16.14 0.17
CA PRO A 165 -23.87 -16.76 1.40
C PRO A 165 -22.80 -16.65 2.51
N THR A 166 -22.36 -15.42 2.81
CA THR A 166 -21.22 -15.15 3.68
C THR A 166 -21.39 -15.69 5.11
N GLU A 167 -22.63 -15.80 5.60
CA GLU A 167 -22.91 -16.33 6.95
C GLU A 167 -22.53 -17.82 7.11
N THR A 168 -22.36 -18.54 6.00
CA THR A 168 -21.86 -19.92 6.01
C THR A 168 -20.38 -20.03 5.69
N MET A 169 -19.74 -18.92 5.26
CA MET A 169 -18.37 -18.88 4.75
C MET A 169 -17.38 -18.45 5.83
N THR A 170 -16.13 -18.90 5.66
CA THR A 170 -14.97 -18.37 6.39
C THR A 170 -14.19 -17.44 5.47
N LEU A 171 -13.98 -16.21 5.92
CA LEU A 171 -13.10 -15.25 5.25
C LEU A 171 -11.67 -15.43 5.79
N VAL A 172 -10.72 -15.69 4.90
CA VAL A 172 -9.28 -15.74 5.24
C VAL A 172 -8.59 -14.55 4.59
N VAL A 173 -7.86 -13.76 5.38
CA VAL A 173 -7.17 -12.55 4.91
C VAL A 173 -5.73 -12.59 5.38
N PRO A 174 -4.73 -12.52 4.49
CA PRO A 174 -3.35 -12.41 4.91
C PRO A 174 -3.10 -11.07 5.61
N VAL A 175 -2.56 -11.12 6.82
CA VAL A 175 -2.31 -9.94 7.66
C VAL A 175 -0.82 -9.63 7.73
N GLY A 176 -0.43 -8.48 7.18
CA GLY A 176 0.89 -7.90 7.39
C GLY A 176 0.81 -6.73 8.40
N SER A 177 0.71 -5.49 7.90
CA SER A 177 0.57 -4.29 8.75
C SER A 177 -0.80 -4.16 9.45
N GLY A 178 -1.76 -5.01 9.12
CA GLY A 178 -3.12 -4.95 9.64
C GLY A 178 -4.04 -3.91 8.97
N VAL A 179 -3.50 -2.96 8.21
CA VAL A 179 -4.30 -1.87 7.62
C VAL A 179 -5.36 -2.40 6.64
N VAL A 180 -5.01 -3.32 5.75
CA VAL A 180 -5.97 -3.95 4.82
C VAL A 180 -7.05 -4.71 5.60
N PHE A 181 -6.64 -5.52 6.58
CA PHE A 181 -7.55 -6.31 7.40
C PHE A 181 -8.54 -5.41 8.17
N GLY A 182 -8.02 -4.40 8.88
CA GLY A 182 -8.86 -3.43 9.60
C GLY A 182 -9.83 -2.69 8.68
N SER A 183 -9.37 -2.28 7.49
CA SER A 183 -10.21 -1.61 6.49
C SER A 183 -11.36 -2.51 5.99
N LEU A 184 -11.09 -3.81 5.77
CA LEU A 184 -12.10 -4.80 5.42
C LEU A 184 -13.14 -4.94 6.54
N LEU A 185 -12.69 -5.08 7.79
CA LEU A 185 -13.60 -5.20 8.95
C LEU A 185 -14.54 -3.99 9.07
N VAL A 186 -14.01 -2.78 8.89
CA VAL A 186 -14.82 -1.54 8.88
C VAL A 186 -15.85 -1.59 7.75
N GLY A 187 -15.45 -1.98 6.55
CA GLY A 187 -16.36 -2.09 5.40
C GLY A 187 -17.45 -3.13 5.62
N LEU A 188 -17.10 -4.31 6.12
CA LEU A 188 -18.05 -5.38 6.45
C LEU A 188 -19.08 -4.92 7.49
N ALA A 189 -18.62 -4.27 8.57
CA ALA A 189 -19.50 -3.74 9.61
C ALA A 189 -20.49 -2.70 9.06
N GLN A 190 -20.01 -1.75 8.24
CA GLN A 190 -20.85 -0.71 7.65
C GLN A 190 -21.92 -1.26 6.70
N ARG A 191 -21.61 -2.32 5.96
CA ARG A 191 -22.57 -2.98 5.06
C ARG A 191 -23.37 -4.09 5.74
N LYS A 192 -23.15 -4.34 7.03
CA LYS A 192 -23.79 -5.41 7.81
C LYS A 192 -23.57 -6.81 7.22
N ILE A 193 -22.43 -7.00 6.51
CA ILE A 193 -22.03 -8.30 5.97
C ILE A 193 -21.37 -9.12 7.09
N ARG A 194 -21.88 -10.32 7.32
CA ARG A 194 -21.37 -11.22 8.35
C ARG A 194 -20.77 -12.46 7.71
N PHE A 195 -19.61 -12.86 8.18
CA PHE A 195 -19.04 -14.17 7.87
C PHE A 195 -19.20 -15.09 9.07
N LYS A 196 -19.36 -16.40 8.82
CA LYS A 196 -19.35 -17.42 9.91
C LYS A 196 -18.08 -17.30 10.74
N ARG A 197 -16.94 -17.04 10.08
CA ARG A 197 -15.64 -16.87 10.72
C ARG A 197 -14.78 -15.94 9.89
N ILE A 198 -13.93 -15.15 10.53
CA ILE A 198 -12.88 -14.36 9.90
C ILE A 198 -11.54 -14.77 10.52
N VAL A 199 -10.56 -15.08 9.67
CA VAL A 199 -9.21 -15.51 10.04
C VAL A 199 -8.21 -14.58 9.35
N GLY A 200 -7.27 -14.06 10.15
CA GLY A 200 -6.18 -13.22 9.68
C GLY A 200 -4.82 -13.78 10.09
#